data_eed4aa2a3e0cd2fae78f5db6b076bab5
#
_entry.id   eed4aa2a3e0cd2fae78f5db6b076bab5
#
_cell.length_a   1.000
_cell.length_b   1.000
_cell.length_c   1.000
_cell.angle_alpha   90.00
_cell.angle_beta   90.00
_cell.angle_gamma   90.00
#
_symmetry.space_group_name_H-M   'P 1'
#
loop_
_entity.id
_entity.type
_entity.pdbx_description
1 polymer ?
#
loop_
_entity_poly.entity_id
_entity_poly.type
_entity_poly.pdbx_seq_one_letter_code
_entity_poly.pdbx_strand_id
1 'polypeptide(L)'
;MDERSKINHLNTISGNFDLVMGQNSVLMNLNRLAGARKSKCYCIPCFMMHNGAKIMSRHFFDLIQSIEIGERSIFAGARSQCWTHSYLYGKEKHARLDGKIKIGKNSYIGASCILLPGITIGNDISLGAGTICSKSISETGLYVSSCMRHIPFDADDRIASLGKPEAVIDGVERYCKQK
;
A
#
# COMPACT_ATOMS: atom_id res chain seq x y z
N MET A 1 17.95 -10.00 -0.29
CA MET A 1 17.82 -9.88 -1.76
C MET A 1 18.25 -11.22 -2.34
N ASP A 2 17.44 -11.77 -3.19
CA ASP A 2 17.68 -13.07 -3.82
C ASP A 2 18.44 -12.91 -5.16
N GLU A 3 18.82 -14.03 -5.80
CA GLU A 3 19.60 -14.02 -7.04
C GLU A 3 18.99 -13.17 -8.14
N ARG A 4 19.83 -12.39 -8.82
CA ARG A 4 19.46 -11.48 -9.94
C ARG A 4 18.41 -10.42 -9.60
N SER A 5 18.07 -10.22 -8.32
CA SER A 5 17.24 -9.09 -7.95
C SER A 5 18.05 -7.79 -8.07
N LYS A 6 17.38 -6.68 -8.48
CA LYS A 6 18.06 -5.41 -8.77
C LYS A 6 17.33 -4.23 -8.15
N ILE A 7 18.10 -3.34 -7.54
CA ILE A 7 17.65 -1.99 -7.17
C ILE A 7 18.47 -1.02 -8.05
N ASN A 8 17.79 -0.30 -8.91
CA ASN A 8 18.40 0.68 -9.80
C ASN A 8 18.60 2.04 -9.12
N HIS A 9 18.83 3.08 -9.89
CA HIS A 9 19.37 4.35 -9.41
C HIS A 9 18.33 5.28 -8.76
N LEU A 10 18.80 6.14 -7.85
CA LEU A 10 18.05 7.24 -7.26
C LEU A 10 16.74 6.83 -6.54
N ASN A 11 16.67 5.59 -6.07
CA ASN A 11 15.60 5.17 -5.17
C ASN A 11 15.85 5.73 -3.77
N THR A 12 14.82 6.28 -3.13
CA THR A 12 14.87 6.71 -1.74
C THR A 12 14.21 5.65 -0.87
N ILE A 13 14.99 5.01 0.00
CA ILE A 13 14.53 3.96 0.93
C ILE A 13 14.82 4.48 2.34
N SER A 14 13.78 4.75 3.13
CA SER A 14 13.91 5.35 4.44
C SER A 14 12.86 4.88 5.43
N GLY A 15 13.21 4.87 6.72
CA GLY A 15 12.32 4.46 7.80
C GLY A 15 12.58 3.03 8.30
N ASN A 16 11.69 2.54 9.16
CA ASN A 16 11.82 1.25 9.82
C ASN A 16 10.92 0.21 9.16
N PHE A 17 11.49 -0.62 8.28
CA PHE A 17 10.82 -1.75 7.62
C PHE A 17 11.85 -2.72 7.05
N ASP A 18 11.42 -3.95 6.81
CA ASP A 18 12.21 -4.95 6.10
C ASP A 18 11.96 -4.87 4.59
N LEU A 19 13.03 -5.02 3.80
CA LEU A 19 12.97 -5.11 2.34
C LEU A 19 13.38 -6.50 1.88
N VAL A 20 12.43 -7.22 1.28
CA VAL A 20 12.65 -8.57 0.73
C VAL A 20 12.40 -8.55 -0.76
N MET A 21 13.38 -9.03 -1.53
CA MET A 21 13.31 -9.09 -2.99
C MET A 21 13.61 -10.51 -3.47
N GLY A 22 12.63 -11.12 -4.10
CA GLY A 22 12.74 -12.44 -4.72
C GLY A 22 13.54 -12.42 -6.02
N GLN A 23 13.82 -13.60 -6.55
CA GLN A 23 14.63 -13.80 -7.77
C GLN A 23 14.12 -13.01 -8.96
N ASN A 24 15.03 -12.39 -9.70
CA ASN A 24 14.72 -11.58 -10.90
C ASN A 24 13.75 -10.41 -10.65
N SER A 25 13.48 -10.04 -9.40
CA SER A 25 12.66 -8.86 -9.10
C SER A 25 13.47 -7.57 -9.34
N VAL A 26 12.78 -6.50 -9.75
CA VAL A 26 13.44 -5.25 -10.14
C VAL A 26 12.71 -4.04 -9.56
N LEU A 27 13.43 -3.23 -8.82
CA LEU A 27 13.04 -1.89 -8.43
C LEU A 27 13.79 -0.89 -9.33
N MET A 28 13.07 -0.28 -10.29
CA MET A 28 13.65 0.69 -11.23
C MET A 28 14.00 2.01 -10.53
N ASN A 29 13.98 3.12 -11.22
CA ASN A 29 14.58 4.37 -10.75
C ASN A 29 13.58 5.28 -10.02
N LEU A 30 14.10 6.15 -9.13
CA LEU A 30 13.35 7.27 -8.54
C LEU A 30 12.10 6.85 -7.75
N ASN A 31 12.02 5.62 -7.29
CA ASN A 31 10.94 5.20 -6.40
C ASN A 31 11.22 5.66 -4.97
N ARG A 32 10.17 5.88 -4.21
CA ARG A 32 10.26 6.24 -2.81
C ARG A 32 9.55 5.20 -1.96
N LEU A 33 10.32 4.53 -1.09
CA LEU A 33 9.84 3.62 -0.05
C LEU A 33 10.00 4.34 1.29
N ALA A 34 8.90 4.69 1.93
CA ALA A 34 8.90 5.55 3.12
C ALA A 34 8.25 4.84 4.30
N GLY A 35 9.04 4.28 5.19
CA GLY A 35 8.61 3.79 6.49
C GLY A 35 8.61 4.89 7.55
N ALA A 36 7.85 4.70 8.63
CA ALA A 36 7.89 5.60 9.77
C ALA A 36 9.14 5.36 10.63
N ARG A 37 9.41 6.28 11.56
CA ARG A 37 10.38 6.04 12.63
C ARG A 37 9.89 4.90 13.53
N LYS A 38 10.81 4.12 14.09
CA LYS A 38 10.49 2.99 14.97
C LYS A 38 9.52 3.35 16.11
N SER A 39 9.67 4.54 16.69
CA SER A 39 8.79 5.05 17.75
C SER A 39 7.34 5.32 17.31
N LYS A 40 7.06 5.33 16.03
CA LYS A 40 5.73 5.57 15.45
C LYS A 40 5.05 4.30 14.93
N CYS A 41 5.71 3.15 15.08
CA CYS A 41 5.23 1.86 14.61
C CYS A 41 4.98 0.92 15.79
N TYR A 42 3.92 0.15 15.73
CA TYR A 42 3.65 -0.96 16.67
C TYR A 42 4.04 -2.33 16.08
N CYS A 43 4.53 -2.38 14.85
CA CYS A 43 5.09 -3.55 14.19
C CYS A 43 6.23 -3.13 13.25
N ILE A 44 7.01 -4.09 12.78
CA ILE A 44 7.98 -3.88 11.70
C ILE A 44 7.29 -4.28 10.39
N PRO A 45 6.99 -3.32 9.49
CA PRO A 45 6.42 -3.65 8.19
C PRO A 45 7.45 -4.36 7.31
N CYS A 46 6.96 -5.08 6.31
CA CYS A 46 7.81 -5.68 5.28
C CYS A 46 7.37 -5.19 3.90
N PHE A 47 8.31 -4.72 3.10
CA PHE A 47 8.10 -4.51 1.67
C PHE A 47 8.63 -5.73 0.94
N MET A 48 7.72 -6.56 0.43
CA MET A 48 8.06 -7.84 -0.20
C MET A 48 7.74 -7.82 -1.69
N MET A 49 8.72 -8.11 -2.50
CA MET A 49 8.59 -8.36 -3.93
C MET A 49 8.88 -9.83 -4.20
N HIS A 50 7.92 -10.58 -4.71
CA HIS A 50 8.12 -11.97 -5.11
C HIS A 50 8.87 -12.09 -6.43
N ASN A 51 9.15 -13.34 -6.85
CA ASN A 51 9.96 -13.64 -8.02
C ASN A 51 9.43 -12.95 -9.29
N GLY A 52 10.32 -12.28 -10.00
CA GLY A 52 9.99 -11.58 -11.23
C GLY A 52 9.09 -10.35 -11.10
N ALA A 53 8.74 -9.95 -9.88
CA ALA A 53 7.98 -8.72 -9.64
C ALA A 53 8.78 -7.49 -10.09
N LYS A 54 8.12 -6.53 -10.73
CA LYS A 54 8.77 -5.33 -11.27
C LYS A 54 8.07 -4.07 -10.82
N ILE A 55 8.84 -3.12 -10.36
CA ILE A 55 8.37 -1.76 -10.08
C ILE A 55 9.11 -0.83 -11.02
N MET A 56 8.36 -0.16 -11.89
CA MET A 56 8.92 0.84 -12.80
C MET A 56 9.32 2.09 -12.02
N SER A 57 9.34 3.25 -12.61
CA SER A 57 9.97 4.42 -11.99
C SER A 57 8.98 5.39 -11.37
N ARG A 58 9.42 6.15 -10.35
CA ARG A 58 8.68 7.27 -9.73
C ARG A 58 7.38 6.87 -9.03
N HIS A 59 7.33 5.68 -8.44
CA HIS A 59 6.23 5.27 -7.57
C HIS A 59 6.52 5.61 -6.11
N PHE A 60 5.46 5.71 -5.32
CA PHE A 60 5.53 5.96 -3.89
C PHE A 60 4.89 4.83 -3.10
N PHE A 61 5.58 4.36 -2.08
CA PHE A 61 5.12 3.29 -1.18
C PHE A 61 5.24 3.78 0.26
N ASP A 62 4.10 3.99 0.91
CA ASP A 62 4.00 4.23 2.34
C ASP A 62 4.07 2.91 3.09
N LEU A 63 4.98 2.80 4.04
CA LEU A 63 5.28 1.57 4.78
C LEU A 63 5.05 1.74 6.28
N ILE A 64 3.85 2.18 6.65
CA ILE A 64 3.35 2.06 8.02
C ILE A 64 2.91 0.61 8.29
N GLN A 65 2.41 -0.08 7.26
CA GLN A 65 2.12 -1.50 7.22
C GLN A 65 2.79 -2.15 6.01
N SER A 66 2.79 -3.50 5.99
CA SER A 66 3.46 -4.26 4.94
C SER A 66 2.79 -4.11 3.58
N ILE A 67 3.61 -4.15 2.54
CA ILE A 67 3.18 -4.24 1.14
C ILE A 67 3.79 -5.50 0.54
N GLU A 68 2.96 -6.34 -0.06
CA GLU A 68 3.36 -7.56 -0.75
C GLU A 68 2.99 -7.47 -2.23
N ILE A 69 3.97 -7.68 -3.11
CA ILE A 69 3.81 -7.67 -4.57
C ILE A 69 4.09 -9.07 -5.09
N GLY A 70 3.05 -9.72 -5.60
CA GLY A 70 3.08 -11.10 -6.06
C GLY A 70 3.97 -11.34 -7.26
N GLU A 71 4.21 -12.60 -7.51
CA GLU A 71 5.08 -13.10 -8.57
C GLU A 71 4.68 -12.55 -9.95
N ARG A 72 5.66 -12.08 -10.72
CA ARG A 72 5.50 -11.51 -12.06
C ARG A 72 4.54 -10.32 -12.17
N SER A 73 4.13 -9.74 -11.05
CA SER A 73 3.30 -8.53 -11.07
C SER A 73 4.13 -7.29 -11.32
N ILE A 74 3.51 -6.28 -11.93
CA ILE A 74 4.20 -5.08 -12.34
C ILE A 74 3.45 -3.81 -11.92
N PHE A 75 4.17 -2.87 -11.33
CA PHE A 75 3.79 -1.45 -11.28
C PHE A 75 4.34 -0.78 -12.53
N ALA A 76 3.46 -0.50 -13.49
CA ALA A 76 3.82 0.04 -14.80
C ALA A 76 3.72 1.57 -14.85
N GLY A 77 4.45 2.14 -15.78
CA GLY A 77 4.48 3.60 -15.96
C GLY A 77 5.13 4.30 -14.77
N ALA A 78 4.44 5.30 -14.22
CA ALA A 78 4.95 6.12 -13.12
C ALA A 78 3.84 6.66 -12.21
N ARG A 79 4.22 7.20 -11.03
CA ARG A 79 3.39 7.98 -10.12
C ARG A 79 2.25 7.22 -9.43
N SER A 80 2.23 5.89 -9.46
CA SER A 80 1.30 5.15 -8.61
C SER A 80 1.72 5.25 -7.16
N GLN A 81 0.74 5.22 -6.26
CA GLN A 81 0.93 5.41 -4.83
C GLN A 81 0.25 4.28 -4.06
N CYS A 82 0.96 3.71 -3.10
CA CYS A 82 0.42 2.74 -2.14
C CYS A 82 0.43 3.38 -0.76
N TRP A 83 -0.75 3.54 -0.18
CA TRP A 83 -0.93 4.11 1.15
C TRP A 83 -1.37 3.02 2.11
N THR A 84 -0.55 2.73 3.11
CA THR A 84 -0.85 1.70 4.12
C THR A 84 -1.48 2.29 5.37
N HIS A 85 -1.71 3.59 5.41
CA HIS A 85 -2.47 4.24 6.47
C HIS A 85 -3.37 5.35 5.94
N SER A 86 -4.37 5.69 6.73
CA SER A 86 -5.24 6.85 6.57
C SER A 86 -5.66 7.39 7.94
N TYR A 87 -6.23 8.58 7.97
CA TYR A 87 -6.71 9.19 9.21
C TYR A 87 -8.22 9.44 9.16
N LEU A 88 -8.86 9.23 10.30
CA LEU A 88 -10.18 9.77 10.62
C LEU A 88 -9.97 10.99 11.51
N TYR A 89 -10.46 12.14 11.06
CA TYR A 89 -10.41 13.40 11.81
C TYR A 89 -11.81 13.71 12.32
N GLY A 90 -12.13 13.27 13.54
CA GLY A 90 -13.33 13.67 14.26
C GLY A 90 -13.14 14.99 14.99
N LYS A 91 -14.23 15.56 15.50
CA LYS A 91 -14.18 16.82 16.25
C LYS A 91 -13.49 16.67 17.61
N GLU A 92 -13.68 15.53 18.25
CA GLU A 92 -13.17 15.26 19.59
C GLU A 92 -11.85 14.46 19.59
N LYS A 93 -11.69 13.56 18.64
CA LYS A 93 -10.51 12.69 18.55
C LYS A 93 -10.13 12.35 17.11
N HIS A 94 -8.89 11.90 16.96
CA HIS A 94 -8.35 11.42 15.69
C HIS A 94 -7.92 9.98 15.82
N ALA A 95 -8.13 9.21 14.77
CA ALA A 95 -7.65 7.82 14.68
C ALA A 95 -6.88 7.59 13.38
N ARG A 96 -5.85 6.74 13.43
CA ARG A 96 -5.16 6.25 12.24
C ARG A 96 -5.61 4.84 11.93
N LEU A 97 -6.05 4.62 10.70
CA LEU A 97 -6.41 3.32 10.15
C LEU A 97 -5.22 2.79 9.36
N ASP A 98 -4.60 1.74 9.86
CA ASP A 98 -3.48 1.08 9.21
C ASP A 98 -3.95 -0.19 8.52
N GLY A 99 -3.44 -0.47 7.31
CA GLY A 99 -3.83 -1.66 6.58
C GLY A 99 -2.79 -2.13 5.58
N LYS A 100 -2.47 -3.43 5.61
CA LYS A 100 -1.55 -4.06 4.65
C LYS A 100 -2.12 -4.00 3.24
N ILE A 101 -1.23 -3.87 2.26
CA ILE A 101 -1.59 -4.00 0.85
C ILE A 101 -0.99 -5.30 0.32
N LYS A 102 -1.82 -6.11 -0.34
CA LYS A 102 -1.38 -7.33 -1.00
C LYS A 102 -1.81 -7.31 -2.45
N ILE A 103 -0.85 -7.57 -3.34
CA ILE A 103 -1.07 -7.73 -4.77
C ILE A 103 -0.73 -9.17 -5.13
N GLY A 104 -1.66 -9.86 -5.77
CA GLY A 104 -1.50 -11.23 -6.24
C GLY A 104 -0.51 -11.33 -7.39
N LYS A 105 -0.35 -12.51 -7.97
CA LYS A 105 0.55 -12.80 -9.09
C LYS A 105 -0.04 -12.37 -10.44
N ASN A 106 0.85 -12.14 -11.40
CA ASN A 106 0.54 -11.75 -12.78
C ASN A 106 -0.36 -10.50 -12.86
N SER A 107 -0.33 -9.61 -11.88
CA SER A 107 -1.20 -8.44 -11.86
C SER A 107 -0.49 -7.20 -12.38
N TYR A 108 -1.22 -6.38 -13.10
CA TYR A 108 -0.72 -5.17 -13.74
C TYR A 108 -1.33 -3.93 -13.07
N ILE A 109 -0.51 -3.09 -12.49
CA ILE A 109 -0.91 -1.82 -11.88
C ILE A 109 -0.51 -0.69 -12.83
N GLY A 110 -1.47 -0.05 -13.46
CA GLY A 110 -1.25 1.05 -14.40
C GLY A 110 -0.62 2.28 -13.76
N ALA A 111 -0.25 3.24 -14.60
CA ALA A 111 0.35 4.51 -14.14
C ALA A 111 -0.64 5.32 -13.28
N SER A 112 -0.12 6.08 -12.31
CA SER A 112 -0.91 7.01 -11.49
C SER A 112 -2.06 6.36 -10.72
N CYS A 113 -2.00 5.07 -10.44
CA CYS A 113 -2.96 4.39 -9.58
C CYS A 113 -2.73 4.76 -8.11
N ILE A 114 -3.81 4.79 -7.34
CA ILE A 114 -3.76 4.99 -5.88
C ILE A 114 -4.39 3.77 -5.21
N LEU A 115 -3.59 3.08 -4.39
CA LEU A 115 -4.02 1.93 -3.62
C LEU A 115 -4.19 2.35 -2.16
N LEU A 116 -5.40 2.16 -1.61
CA LEU A 116 -5.74 2.59 -0.25
C LEU A 116 -5.45 1.50 0.79
N PRO A 117 -5.39 1.84 2.08
CA PRO A 117 -5.02 0.91 3.14
C PRO A 117 -5.92 -0.32 3.25
N GLY A 118 -5.33 -1.48 3.48
CA GLY A 118 -6.03 -2.72 3.80
C GLY A 118 -6.63 -3.46 2.61
N ILE A 119 -6.19 -3.16 1.38
CA ILE A 119 -6.71 -3.84 0.19
C ILE A 119 -5.89 -5.07 -0.20
N THR A 120 -6.59 -6.03 -0.78
CA THR A 120 -6.00 -7.16 -1.50
C THR A 120 -6.46 -7.13 -2.95
N ILE A 121 -5.51 -7.14 -3.87
CA ILE A 121 -5.73 -7.36 -5.30
C ILE A 121 -5.39 -8.82 -5.57
N GLY A 122 -6.32 -9.56 -6.16
CA GLY A 122 -6.15 -10.99 -6.50
C GLY A 122 -5.11 -11.21 -7.61
N ASN A 123 -5.09 -12.42 -8.12
CA ASN A 123 -4.22 -12.79 -9.24
C ASN A 123 -4.82 -12.37 -10.59
N ASP A 124 -3.97 -12.17 -11.57
CA ASP A 124 -4.37 -11.95 -12.98
C ASP A 124 -5.32 -10.74 -13.15
N ILE A 125 -5.08 -9.68 -12.36
CA ILE A 125 -5.89 -8.46 -12.34
C ILE A 125 -5.10 -7.30 -12.95
N SER A 126 -5.77 -6.53 -13.80
CA SER A 126 -5.23 -5.29 -14.35
C SER A 126 -5.97 -4.08 -13.79
N LEU A 127 -5.24 -3.10 -13.25
CA LEU A 127 -5.75 -1.78 -12.96
C LEU A 127 -5.37 -0.82 -14.09
N GLY A 128 -6.37 -0.22 -14.72
CA GLY A 128 -6.16 0.85 -15.70
C GLY A 128 -5.51 2.08 -15.07
N ALA A 129 -4.81 2.86 -15.87
CA ALA A 129 -4.14 4.07 -15.38
C ALA A 129 -5.11 5.02 -14.67
N GLY A 130 -4.64 5.66 -13.58
CA GLY A 130 -5.44 6.58 -12.79
C GLY A 130 -6.49 5.92 -11.89
N THR A 131 -6.51 4.60 -11.78
CA THR A 131 -7.49 3.89 -10.95
C THR A 131 -7.20 4.10 -9.47
N ILE A 132 -8.25 4.47 -8.71
CA ILE A 132 -8.22 4.51 -7.24
C ILE A 132 -8.85 3.22 -6.72
N CYS A 133 -8.02 2.34 -6.18
CA CYS A 133 -8.44 1.07 -5.59
C CYS A 133 -8.69 1.26 -4.08
N SER A 134 -9.96 1.34 -3.70
CA SER A 134 -10.39 1.59 -2.31
C SER A 134 -10.97 0.37 -1.60
N LYS A 135 -11.10 -0.75 -2.30
CA LYS A 135 -11.61 -2.02 -1.78
C LYS A 135 -10.87 -3.19 -2.41
N SER A 136 -10.85 -4.32 -1.70
CA SER A 136 -10.27 -5.56 -2.22
C SER A 136 -11.04 -6.06 -3.43
N ILE A 137 -10.30 -6.62 -4.40
CA ILE A 137 -10.83 -7.20 -5.63
C ILE A 137 -10.20 -8.56 -5.86
N SER A 138 -10.99 -9.56 -6.25
CA SER A 138 -10.56 -10.94 -6.41
C SER A 138 -10.87 -11.54 -7.79
N GLU A 139 -11.85 -10.99 -8.48
CA GLU A 139 -12.23 -11.46 -9.81
C GLU A 139 -11.23 -10.97 -10.86
N THR A 140 -10.75 -11.88 -11.69
CA THR A 140 -9.83 -11.58 -12.79
C THR A 140 -10.46 -10.61 -13.78
N GLY A 141 -9.70 -9.61 -14.23
CA GLY A 141 -10.20 -8.65 -15.21
C GLY A 141 -9.53 -7.29 -15.15
N LEU A 142 -10.07 -6.37 -15.94
CA LEU A 142 -9.65 -4.97 -15.98
C LEU A 142 -10.57 -4.12 -15.10
N TYR A 143 -9.97 -3.39 -14.18
CA TYR A 143 -10.65 -2.45 -13.30
C TYR A 143 -10.23 -1.02 -13.63
N VAL A 144 -11.21 -0.14 -13.70
CA VAL A 144 -11.02 1.29 -13.95
C VAL A 144 -11.83 2.11 -12.94
N SER A 145 -11.37 3.31 -12.61
CA SER A 145 -12.11 4.21 -11.73
C SER A 145 -13.41 4.70 -12.35
N SER A 146 -14.45 4.78 -11.53
CA SER A 146 -15.69 5.47 -11.84
C SER A 146 -15.62 6.97 -11.48
N CYS A 147 -16.64 7.75 -11.88
CA CYS A 147 -16.77 9.15 -11.50
C CYS A 147 -16.84 9.34 -9.96
N MET A 148 -16.40 10.50 -9.49
CA MET A 148 -16.51 10.93 -8.09
C MET A 148 -17.97 10.98 -7.67
N ARG A 149 -18.26 10.52 -6.42
CA ARG A 149 -19.59 10.62 -5.82
C ARG A 149 -19.51 11.17 -4.38
N HIS A 150 -20.51 11.87 -3.94
CA HIS A 150 -20.68 12.29 -2.54
C HIS A 150 -21.21 11.11 -1.72
N ILE A 151 -20.62 10.89 -0.55
CA ILE A 151 -21.07 9.92 0.45
C ILE A 151 -21.13 10.65 1.79
N PRO A 152 -22.30 10.73 2.46
CA PRO A 152 -22.36 11.25 3.81
C PRO A 152 -21.45 10.44 4.75
N PHE A 153 -20.70 11.14 5.59
CA PHE A 153 -19.73 10.49 6.47
C PHE A 153 -19.52 11.29 7.75
N ASP A 154 -19.64 10.63 8.90
CA ASP A 154 -19.21 11.15 10.18
C ASP A 154 -17.99 10.38 10.68
N ALA A 155 -16.91 11.09 10.99
CA ALA A 155 -15.65 10.49 11.39
C ALA A 155 -15.67 9.99 12.84
N ASP A 156 -16.36 10.66 13.73
CA ASP A 156 -16.46 10.27 15.15
C ASP A 156 -17.27 8.99 15.31
N ASP A 157 -18.40 8.87 14.61
CA ASP A 157 -19.21 7.65 14.54
C ASP A 157 -18.39 6.49 13.98
N ARG A 158 -17.59 6.76 12.94
CA ARG A 158 -16.73 5.73 12.35
C ARG A 158 -15.63 5.27 13.31
N ILE A 159 -14.99 6.18 14.03
CA ILE A 159 -13.96 5.83 15.05
C ILE A 159 -14.62 5.00 16.17
N ALA A 160 -15.78 5.40 16.67
CA ALA A 160 -16.49 4.64 17.70
C ALA A 160 -16.82 3.20 17.28
N SER A 161 -17.04 2.97 15.98
CA SER A 161 -17.33 1.64 15.42
C SER A 161 -16.10 0.72 15.26
N LEU A 162 -14.86 1.22 15.42
CA LEU A 162 -13.63 0.43 15.20
C LEU A 162 -13.26 -0.51 16.35
N GLY A 163 -13.89 -0.38 17.51
CA GLY A 163 -13.58 -1.20 18.69
C GLY A 163 -12.29 -0.77 19.39
N LYS A 164 -11.50 -1.72 19.87
CA LYS A 164 -10.28 -1.45 20.62
C LYS A 164 -9.10 -1.16 19.69
N PRO A 165 -8.34 -0.06 19.89
CA PRO A 165 -7.16 0.23 19.09
C PRO A 165 -6.02 -0.77 19.39
N GLU A 166 -5.18 -1.05 18.41
CA GLU A 166 -3.93 -1.83 18.55
C GLU A 166 -2.89 -1.08 19.40
N ALA A 167 -2.87 0.23 19.29
CA ALA A 167 -1.97 1.09 20.04
C ALA A 167 -2.47 2.53 20.09
N VAL A 168 -1.96 3.29 21.06
CA VAL A 168 -2.10 4.76 21.10
C VAL A 168 -0.69 5.36 21.04
N ILE A 169 -0.39 6.15 20.01
CA ILE A 169 0.92 6.78 19.81
C ILE A 169 0.71 8.26 19.55
N ASP A 170 1.36 9.12 20.33
CA ASP A 170 1.20 10.58 20.29
C ASP A 170 -0.26 11.03 20.41
N GLY A 171 -1.05 10.39 21.25
CA GLY A 171 -2.47 10.70 21.45
C GLY A 171 -3.38 10.27 20.30
N VAL A 172 -2.87 9.58 19.28
CA VAL A 172 -3.66 9.07 18.14
C VAL A 172 -3.83 7.56 18.25
N GLU A 173 -5.09 7.11 18.26
CA GLU A 173 -5.45 5.69 18.23
C GLU A 173 -5.05 5.04 16.89
N ARG A 174 -4.53 3.81 16.97
CA ARG A 174 -4.08 3.02 15.81
C ARG A 174 -4.92 1.76 15.69
N TYR A 175 -5.54 1.58 14.55
CA TYR A 175 -6.39 0.43 14.25
C TYR A 175 -5.83 -0.32 13.05
N CYS A 176 -5.80 -1.66 13.13
CA CYS A 176 -5.54 -2.48 11.96
C CYS A 176 -6.86 -2.73 11.22
N LYS A 177 -6.90 -2.41 9.94
CA LYS A 177 -8.07 -2.68 9.09
C LYS A 177 -8.20 -4.19 8.91
N GLN A 178 -9.10 -4.81 9.67
CA GLN A 178 -9.47 -6.20 9.43
C GLN A 178 -10.32 -6.28 8.15
N LYS A 179 -10.21 -7.39 7.43
CA LYS A 179 -10.95 -7.66 6.20
C LYS A 179 -12.42 -7.89 6.47
#